data_6d2933f5e2ddc2df0e8def11f8350357
#
_entry.id   6d2933f5e2ddc2df0e8def11f8350357
#
_cell.length_a   1.000
_cell.length_b   1.000
_cell.length_c   1.000
_cell.angle_alpha   90.00
_cell.angle_beta   90.00
_cell.angle_gamma   90.00
#
_symmetry.space_group_name_H-M   'P 1'
#
loop_
_entity.id
_entity.type
_entity.pdbx_description
1 polymer ?
#
loop_
_entity_poly.entity_id
_entity_poly.type
_entity_poly.pdbx_seq_one_letter_code
_entity_poly.pdbx_strand_id
1 'polypeptide(L)'
;MRIKYRYSLLLFLILIVSCRSGSKSSYSYHQHFGEIFATGYNIKYAYNLSLEEEIVAELHKFDLSLNPFKENSIISKVNRNEPVELDSFFLKVFRKSEEVSRKSQGKFDITVSPLINAWGFGFQNMESVTPEIIDSLKEFVGYEKISLDSKDNIVKVDPRVQINTSAIAKGYACDVIANLLESYGIKNYMVEIGGEVAAKGVNDKGVCWRIEISKPVDDATGMLRYRQTVLSLCDKSLATSGNYRNYYIKNGKKYAHTIDPHSGYPSQLDILGATVIADDCMTADAYATAFMAMGMEKSIEIAREIAGLHFYFIYEKGDNSLGVEHSTGFEQFFVE
;
A
#
# COMPACT_ATOMS: atom_id res chain seq x y z
N MET A 1 -24.16 92.27 -21.58
CA MET A 1 -24.34 91.42 -20.39
C MET A 1 -24.28 89.99 -20.81
N ARG A 2 -23.13 89.27 -20.65
CA ARG A 2 -22.92 87.89 -21.15
C ARG A 2 -22.95 86.96 -19.95
N ILE A 3 -23.92 86.09 -19.92
CA ILE A 3 -24.07 84.99 -18.92
C ILE A 3 -23.26 83.81 -19.42
N LYS A 4 -22.24 83.39 -18.65
CA LYS A 4 -21.44 82.14 -18.91
C LYS A 4 -22.08 81.03 -18.14
N TYR A 5 -22.56 79.97 -18.85
CA TYR A 5 -22.98 78.71 -18.27
C TYR A 5 -21.74 77.86 -18.08
N ARG A 6 -21.44 77.46 -16.83
CA ARG A 6 -20.47 76.42 -16.45
C ARG A 6 -21.21 75.10 -16.38
N TYR A 7 -20.92 74.24 -17.29
CA TYR A 7 -21.34 72.82 -17.18
C TYR A 7 -20.39 72.08 -16.24
N SER A 8 -20.90 71.62 -15.09
CA SER A 8 -20.20 70.77 -14.16
C SER A 8 -20.43 69.30 -14.63
N LEU A 9 -19.37 68.68 -15.11
CA LEU A 9 -19.38 67.25 -15.54
C LEU A 9 -19.21 66.40 -14.28
N LEU A 10 -20.32 65.81 -13.79
CA LEU A 10 -20.26 64.80 -12.72
C LEU A 10 -19.86 63.45 -13.35
N LEU A 11 -18.60 63.03 -13.13
CA LEU A 11 -18.13 61.69 -13.47
C LEU A 11 -18.68 60.71 -12.43
N PHE A 12 -19.67 59.89 -12.82
CA PHE A 12 -20.13 58.77 -12.03
C PHE A 12 -19.17 57.61 -12.22
N LEU A 13 -18.27 57.39 -11.25
CA LEU A 13 -17.39 56.19 -11.21
C LEU A 13 -18.24 55.01 -10.74
N ILE A 14 -18.71 54.18 -11.68
CA ILE A 14 -19.35 52.90 -11.37
C ILE A 14 -18.24 51.91 -10.99
N LEU A 15 -18.04 51.71 -9.70
CA LEU A 15 -17.27 50.59 -9.15
C LEU A 15 -18.01 49.27 -9.42
N ILE A 16 -17.66 48.58 -10.49
CA ILE A 16 -18.09 47.21 -10.69
C ILE A 16 -17.31 46.35 -9.68
N VAL A 17 -17.91 46.12 -8.52
CA VAL A 17 -17.48 45.07 -7.60
C VAL A 17 -17.83 43.75 -8.27
N SER A 18 -16.89 43.21 -9.01
CA SER A 18 -16.96 41.83 -9.49
C SER A 18 -16.89 40.91 -8.28
N CYS A 19 -18.06 40.57 -7.72
CA CYS A 19 -18.16 39.40 -6.85
C CYS A 19 -17.74 38.19 -7.68
N ARG A 20 -16.48 37.77 -7.58
CA ARG A 20 -16.09 36.41 -7.88
C ARG A 20 -16.85 35.50 -6.89
N SER A 21 -18.09 35.18 -7.21
CA SER A 21 -18.74 34.01 -6.67
C SER A 21 -17.94 32.81 -7.22
N GLY A 22 -16.94 32.40 -6.47
CA GLY A 22 -16.37 31.08 -6.65
C GLY A 22 -17.56 30.12 -6.57
N SER A 23 -17.98 29.54 -7.68
CA SER A 23 -18.92 28.44 -7.66
C SER A 23 -18.25 27.35 -6.82
N LYS A 24 -18.66 27.21 -5.55
CA LYS A 24 -18.46 25.99 -4.83
C LYS A 24 -19.18 24.94 -5.67
N SER A 25 -18.46 24.17 -6.48
CA SER A 25 -19.00 22.97 -7.04
C SER A 25 -19.33 22.09 -5.84
N SER A 26 -20.60 22.05 -5.47
CA SER A 26 -21.07 21.26 -4.34
C SER A 26 -21.18 19.80 -4.77
N TYR A 27 -20.01 19.16 -5.02
CA TYR A 27 -19.98 17.71 -5.08
C TYR A 27 -20.31 17.19 -3.68
N SER A 28 -21.24 16.24 -3.58
CA SER A 28 -21.41 15.46 -2.36
C SER A 28 -20.28 14.44 -2.24
N TYR A 29 -19.86 14.17 -0.99
CA TYR A 29 -18.96 13.07 -0.73
C TYR A 29 -19.76 11.78 -0.57
N HIS A 30 -19.42 10.79 -1.39
CA HIS A 30 -19.88 9.41 -1.24
C HIS A 30 -18.87 8.63 -0.43
N GLN A 31 -19.33 7.65 0.33
CA GLN A 31 -18.48 6.76 1.12
C GLN A 31 -19.03 5.35 1.07
N HIS A 32 -18.19 4.40 0.71
CA HIS A 32 -18.54 2.98 0.57
C HIS A 32 -17.62 2.13 1.42
N PHE A 33 -18.18 1.14 2.07
CA PHE A 33 -17.50 0.14 2.87
C PHE A 33 -17.83 -1.24 2.35
N GLY A 34 -16.87 -2.16 2.43
CA GLY A 34 -17.07 -3.55 2.06
C GLY A 34 -15.85 -4.38 2.41
N GLU A 35 -15.79 -5.58 1.85
CA GLU A 35 -14.70 -6.52 2.09
C GLU A 35 -14.11 -7.01 0.76
N ILE A 36 -12.78 -7.12 0.71
CA ILE A 36 -12.00 -7.69 -0.38
C ILE A 36 -10.71 -8.28 0.20
N PHE A 37 -10.18 -9.38 -0.36
CA PHE A 37 -8.94 -10.04 0.12
C PHE A 37 -8.94 -10.39 1.61
N ALA A 38 -10.08 -10.80 2.16
CA ALA A 38 -10.29 -11.04 3.59
C ALA A 38 -9.97 -9.81 4.50
N THR A 39 -10.11 -8.59 3.96
CA THR A 39 -9.97 -7.35 4.71
C THR A 39 -11.03 -6.34 4.31
N GLY A 40 -11.27 -5.33 5.17
CA GLY A 40 -12.20 -4.25 4.88
C GLY A 40 -11.63 -3.23 3.89
N TYR A 41 -12.53 -2.54 3.16
CA TYR A 41 -12.20 -1.32 2.45
C TYR A 41 -13.10 -0.15 2.88
N ASN A 42 -12.57 1.06 2.72
CA ASN A 42 -13.26 2.33 2.94
C ASN A 42 -12.88 3.30 1.83
N ILE A 43 -13.81 3.59 0.93
CA ILE A 43 -13.58 4.44 -0.24
C ILE A 43 -14.46 5.67 -0.13
N LYS A 44 -13.84 6.86 -0.10
CA LYS A 44 -14.53 8.15 -0.01
C LYS A 44 -14.09 9.07 -1.15
N TYR A 45 -15.05 9.68 -1.86
CA TYR A 45 -14.77 10.54 -3.01
C TYR A 45 -15.85 11.61 -3.22
N ALA A 46 -15.48 12.72 -3.85
CA ALA A 46 -16.36 13.82 -4.19
C ALA A 46 -16.89 13.67 -5.63
N TYR A 47 -18.16 13.35 -5.79
CA TYR A 47 -18.79 13.22 -7.12
C TYR A 47 -20.31 13.46 -7.04
N ASN A 48 -20.96 13.60 -8.21
CA ASN A 48 -22.41 13.82 -8.30
C ASN A 48 -23.23 12.53 -8.14
N LEU A 49 -22.62 11.39 -8.47
CA LEU A 49 -23.27 10.07 -8.51
C LEU A 49 -22.49 9.08 -7.65
N SER A 50 -23.20 8.05 -7.16
CA SER A 50 -22.52 6.90 -6.57
C SER A 50 -21.87 6.08 -7.67
N LEU A 51 -20.63 5.62 -7.44
CA LEU A 51 -19.88 4.70 -8.29
C LEU A 51 -19.66 3.35 -7.58
N GLU A 52 -20.57 2.98 -6.67
CA GLU A 52 -20.42 1.77 -5.87
C GLU A 52 -20.37 0.51 -6.73
N GLU A 53 -21.26 0.42 -7.72
CA GLU A 53 -21.33 -0.74 -8.62
C GLU A 53 -20.05 -0.88 -9.45
N GLU A 54 -19.51 0.23 -9.98
CA GLU A 54 -18.29 0.28 -10.76
C GLU A 54 -17.06 -0.08 -9.90
N ILE A 55 -17.00 0.42 -8.67
CA ILE A 55 -15.95 0.11 -7.70
C ILE A 55 -15.95 -1.39 -7.38
N VAL A 56 -17.11 -1.95 -7.04
CA VAL A 56 -17.27 -3.37 -6.71
C VAL A 56 -16.91 -4.24 -7.92
N ALA A 57 -17.35 -3.86 -9.12
CA ALA A 57 -17.04 -4.58 -10.34
C ALA A 57 -15.53 -4.60 -10.64
N GLU A 58 -14.82 -3.48 -10.43
CA GLU A 58 -13.38 -3.38 -10.66
C GLU A 58 -12.59 -4.16 -9.60
N LEU A 59 -12.97 -4.06 -8.33
CA LEU A 59 -12.40 -4.87 -7.25
C LEU A 59 -12.58 -6.37 -7.52
N HIS A 60 -13.73 -6.78 -8.05
CA HIS A 60 -14.00 -8.19 -8.38
C HIS A 60 -13.11 -8.69 -9.53
N LYS A 61 -12.86 -7.89 -10.57
CA LYS A 61 -11.91 -8.24 -11.65
C LYS A 61 -10.50 -8.42 -11.09
N PHE A 62 -10.08 -7.47 -10.26
CA PHE A 62 -8.79 -7.53 -9.60
C PHE A 62 -8.63 -8.78 -8.73
N ASP A 63 -9.65 -9.13 -7.98
CA ASP A 63 -9.71 -10.30 -7.11
C ASP A 63 -9.60 -11.63 -7.90
N LEU A 64 -10.19 -11.68 -9.10
CA LEU A 64 -10.04 -12.82 -10.03
C LEU A 64 -8.64 -12.89 -10.67
N SER A 65 -7.89 -11.83 -10.67
CA SER A 65 -6.50 -11.81 -11.14
C SER A 65 -5.53 -12.30 -10.06
N LEU A 66 -5.53 -11.67 -8.89
CA LEU A 66 -4.42 -11.71 -7.94
C LEU A 66 -4.74 -12.36 -6.59
N ASN A 67 -5.94 -12.86 -6.37
CA ASN A 67 -6.28 -13.51 -5.11
C ASN A 67 -5.87 -14.99 -5.10
N PRO A 68 -4.82 -15.41 -4.35
CA PRO A 68 -4.36 -16.78 -4.33
C PRO A 68 -5.31 -17.73 -3.56
N PHE A 69 -6.32 -17.20 -2.85
CA PHE A 69 -7.34 -18.00 -2.16
C PHE A 69 -8.52 -18.35 -3.06
N LYS A 70 -8.60 -17.78 -4.27
CA LYS A 70 -9.61 -18.14 -5.28
C LYS A 70 -9.04 -19.14 -6.27
N GLU A 71 -9.62 -20.32 -6.32
CA GLU A 71 -9.18 -21.43 -7.18
C GLU A 71 -9.13 -21.04 -8.68
N ASN A 72 -10.09 -20.26 -9.14
CA ASN A 72 -10.23 -19.83 -10.53
C ASN A 72 -9.47 -18.53 -10.88
N SER A 73 -8.75 -17.93 -9.93
CA SER A 73 -7.93 -16.75 -10.19
C SER A 73 -6.75 -17.05 -11.10
N ILE A 74 -6.23 -16.00 -11.78
CA ILE A 74 -5.04 -16.11 -12.65
C ILE A 74 -3.84 -16.60 -11.83
N ILE A 75 -3.57 -15.98 -10.68
CA ILE A 75 -2.43 -16.36 -9.83
C ILE A 75 -2.53 -17.82 -9.36
N SER A 76 -3.73 -18.33 -9.04
CA SER A 76 -3.92 -19.73 -8.63
C SER A 76 -3.66 -20.70 -9.76
N LYS A 77 -4.07 -20.36 -11.00
CA LYS A 77 -3.78 -21.16 -12.19
C LYS A 77 -2.27 -21.17 -12.49
N VAL A 78 -1.60 -20.01 -12.41
CA VAL A 78 -0.13 -19.90 -12.54
C VAL A 78 0.55 -20.79 -11.49
N ASN A 79 0.09 -20.77 -10.24
CA ASN A 79 0.65 -21.60 -9.18
C ASN A 79 0.49 -23.11 -9.41
N ARG A 80 -0.60 -23.52 -10.06
CA ARG A 80 -0.84 -24.93 -10.46
C ARG A 80 -0.21 -25.30 -11.81
N ASN A 81 0.54 -24.39 -12.43
CA ASN A 81 1.14 -24.56 -13.77
C ASN A 81 0.10 -24.85 -14.87
N GLU A 82 -1.10 -24.32 -14.73
CA GLU A 82 -2.16 -24.38 -15.74
C GLU A 82 -1.95 -23.31 -16.80
N PRO A 83 -2.25 -23.58 -18.07
CA PRO A 83 -2.24 -22.56 -19.11
C PRO A 83 -3.24 -21.44 -18.78
N VAL A 84 -2.79 -20.19 -18.77
CA VAL A 84 -3.62 -19.03 -18.51
C VAL A 84 -3.03 -17.80 -19.19
N GLU A 85 -3.90 -16.99 -19.77
CA GLU A 85 -3.53 -15.67 -20.27
C GLU A 85 -3.45 -14.70 -19.08
N LEU A 86 -2.33 -13.97 -18.98
CA LEU A 86 -2.10 -13.00 -17.93
C LEU A 86 -2.77 -11.67 -18.29
N ASP A 87 -3.53 -11.12 -17.36
CA ASP A 87 -4.13 -9.81 -17.52
C ASP A 87 -3.17 -8.66 -17.14
N SER A 88 -3.62 -7.44 -17.40
CA SER A 88 -2.83 -6.23 -17.10
C SER A 88 -2.55 -6.06 -15.60
N PHE A 89 -3.43 -6.54 -14.70
CA PHE A 89 -3.23 -6.46 -13.26
C PHE A 89 -2.07 -7.36 -12.83
N PHE A 90 -2.09 -8.62 -13.28
CA PHE A 90 -1.03 -9.57 -12.99
C PHE A 90 0.32 -9.08 -13.51
N LEU A 91 0.38 -8.68 -14.78
CA LEU A 91 1.61 -8.21 -15.42
C LEU A 91 2.21 -6.99 -14.71
N LYS A 92 1.38 -6.05 -14.30
CA LYS A 92 1.85 -4.84 -13.60
C LYS A 92 2.41 -5.16 -12.21
N VAL A 93 1.73 -6.00 -11.44
CA VAL A 93 2.22 -6.46 -10.13
C VAL A 93 3.49 -7.27 -10.27
N PHE A 94 3.56 -8.18 -11.25
CA PHE A 94 4.74 -9.01 -11.48
C PHE A 94 5.97 -8.15 -11.79
N ARG A 95 5.88 -7.22 -12.76
CA ARG A 95 6.98 -6.33 -13.13
C ARG A 95 7.42 -5.41 -11.97
N LYS A 96 6.48 -4.88 -11.19
CA LYS A 96 6.83 -4.09 -10.00
C LYS A 96 7.50 -4.96 -8.95
N SER A 97 7.04 -6.18 -8.76
CA SER A 97 7.67 -7.13 -7.83
C SER A 97 9.11 -7.45 -8.23
N GLU A 98 9.39 -7.68 -9.50
CA GLU A 98 10.78 -7.86 -10.00
C GLU A 98 11.64 -6.63 -9.74
N GLU A 99 11.10 -5.42 -9.97
CA GLU A 99 11.81 -4.16 -9.69
C GLU A 99 12.21 -4.06 -8.21
N VAL A 100 11.24 -4.27 -7.31
CA VAL A 100 11.45 -4.16 -5.86
C VAL A 100 12.36 -5.29 -5.36
N SER A 101 12.20 -6.53 -5.86
CA SER A 101 13.06 -7.67 -5.52
C SER A 101 14.51 -7.36 -5.86
N ARG A 102 14.77 -6.84 -7.06
CA ARG A 102 16.13 -6.48 -7.48
C ARG A 102 16.73 -5.39 -6.62
N LYS A 103 15.98 -4.31 -6.35
CA LYS A 103 16.44 -3.19 -5.51
C LYS A 103 16.65 -3.59 -4.06
N SER A 104 15.80 -4.45 -3.51
CA SER A 104 15.94 -4.99 -2.15
C SER A 104 16.91 -6.18 -2.07
N GLN A 105 17.61 -6.51 -3.15
CA GLN A 105 18.54 -7.65 -3.22
C GLN A 105 17.84 -8.97 -2.79
N GLY A 106 16.60 -9.19 -3.22
CA GLY A 106 15.81 -10.39 -2.92
C GLY A 106 15.20 -10.42 -1.52
N LYS A 107 15.24 -9.33 -0.74
CA LYS A 107 14.55 -9.27 0.56
C LYS A 107 13.03 -9.12 0.40
N PHE A 108 12.59 -8.47 -0.66
CA PHE A 108 11.23 -8.59 -1.15
C PHE A 108 11.19 -9.70 -2.18
N ASP A 109 10.36 -10.72 -1.98
CA ASP A 109 10.28 -11.88 -2.86
C ASP A 109 8.86 -12.46 -2.89
N ILE A 110 8.21 -12.37 -4.04
CA ILE A 110 6.86 -12.91 -4.21
C ILE A 110 6.81 -14.44 -4.29
N THR A 111 7.97 -15.12 -4.32
CA THR A 111 8.05 -16.58 -4.33
C THR A 111 8.20 -17.19 -2.94
N VAL A 112 8.24 -16.38 -1.88
CA VAL A 112 8.51 -16.79 -0.49
C VAL A 112 7.40 -17.64 0.15
N SER A 113 6.26 -17.82 -0.54
CA SER A 113 5.06 -18.51 -0.02
C SER A 113 5.31 -19.89 0.60
N PRO A 114 6.16 -20.77 0.02
CA PRO A 114 6.44 -22.08 0.63
C PRO A 114 7.07 -21.96 2.03
N LEU A 115 7.96 -20.99 2.22
CA LEU A 115 8.55 -20.71 3.52
C LEU A 115 7.53 -20.13 4.51
N ILE A 116 6.67 -19.19 4.06
CA ILE A 116 5.57 -18.65 4.86
C ILE A 116 4.64 -19.75 5.36
N ASN A 117 4.29 -20.72 4.47
CA ASN A 117 3.45 -21.88 4.81
C ASN A 117 4.12 -22.80 5.84
N ALA A 118 5.42 -23.09 5.67
CA ALA A 118 6.15 -23.94 6.60
C ALA A 118 6.17 -23.37 8.02
N TRP A 119 6.26 -22.02 8.15
CA TRP A 119 6.20 -21.33 9.43
C TRP A 119 4.76 -21.12 9.95
N GLY A 120 3.72 -21.59 9.25
CA GLY A 120 2.32 -21.53 9.69
C GLY A 120 1.65 -20.16 9.54
N PHE A 121 2.23 -19.25 8.75
CA PHE A 121 1.64 -17.93 8.45
C PHE A 121 0.85 -17.90 7.15
N GLY A 122 0.80 -19.02 6.41
CA GLY A 122 0.12 -19.14 5.13
C GLY A 122 -1.09 -20.08 5.18
N PHE A 123 -1.25 -20.88 4.13
CA PHE A 123 -2.40 -21.75 3.91
C PHE A 123 -2.40 -23.07 4.72
N GLN A 124 -1.28 -23.42 5.34
CA GLN A 124 -1.09 -24.69 6.03
C GLN A 124 -0.79 -24.46 7.51
N ASN A 125 -1.20 -25.41 8.35
CA ASN A 125 -0.80 -25.42 9.75
C ASN A 125 0.70 -25.69 9.86
N MET A 126 1.34 -25.04 10.83
CA MET A 126 2.75 -25.21 11.09
C MET A 126 3.10 -26.68 11.37
N GLU A 127 3.93 -27.25 10.52
CA GLU A 127 4.63 -28.49 10.79
C GLU A 127 5.89 -28.21 11.64
N SER A 128 6.57 -29.26 12.11
CA SER A 128 7.85 -29.06 12.78
C SER A 128 8.90 -28.62 11.76
N VAL A 129 9.23 -27.31 11.77
CA VAL A 129 10.23 -26.73 10.85
C VAL A 129 11.62 -27.18 11.28
N THR A 130 12.35 -27.88 10.41
CA THR A 130 13.75 -28.27 10.58
C THR A 130 14.62 -27.54 9.56
N PRO A 131 15.96 -27.41 9.79
CA PRO A 131 16.87 -26.84 8.80
C PRO A 131 16.79 -27.54 7.43
N GLU A 132 16.64 -28.85 7.40
CA GLU A 132 16.54 -29.65 6.17
C GLU A 132 15.29 -29.31 5.36
N ILE A 133 14.15 -29.06 6.04
CA ILE A 133 12.91 -28.62 5.40
C ILE A 133 13.13 -27.23 4.78
N ILE A 134 13.72 -26.29 5.53
CA ILE A 134 14.00 -24.94 5.02
C ILE A 134 14.92 -25.00 3.81
N ASP A 135 16.01 -25.78 3.87
CA ASP A 135 16.95 -25.91 2.75
C ASP A 135 16.27 -26.50 1.51
N SER A 136 15.41 -27.51 1.68
CA SER A 136 14.61 -28.07 0.58
C SER A 136 13.65 -27.05 -0.04
N LEU A 137 12.96 -26.22 0.78
CA LEU A 137 12.06 -25.20 0.28
C LEU A 137 12.80 -24.08 -0.48
N LYS A 138 14.00 -23.70 -0.04
CA LYS A 138 14.84 -22.72 -0.70
C LYS A 138 15.28 -23.12 -2.12
N GLU A 139 15.25 -24.43 -2.46
CA GLU A 139 15.54 -24.86 -3.83
C GLU A 139 14.61 -24.21 -4.87
N PHE A 140 13.37 -23.90 -4.52
CA PHE A 140 12.37 -23.30 -5.41
C PHE A 140 11.77 -21.99 -4.90
N VAL A 141 12.43 -21.32 -3.95
CA VAL A 141 12.18 -19.93 -3.55
C VAL A 141 13.31 -19.06 -4.09
N GLY A 142 12.98 -17.91 -4.65
CA GLY A 142 13.89 -16.93 -5.25
C GLY A 142 13.24 -16.24 -6.44
N TYR A 143 13.16 -14.91 -6.43
CA TYR A 143 12.52 -14.13 -7.49
C TYR A 143 13.18 -14.34 -8.86
N GLU A 144 14.46 -14.75 -8.92
CA GLU A 144 15.18 -15.09 -10.15
C GLU A 144 14.72 -16.41 -10.78
N LYS A 145 13.96 -17.24 -10.05
CA LYS A 145 13.47 -18.54 -10.52
C LYS A 145 12.17 -18.46 -11.30
N ILE A 146 11.67 -17.24 -11.49
CA ILE A 146 10.46 -16.97 -12.25
C ILE A 146 10.66 -15.70 -13.10
N SER A 147 10.16 -15.73 -14.33
CA SER A 147 10.30 -14.60 -15.26
C SER A 147 9.13 -14.56 -16.25
N LEU A 148 9.03 -13.48 -17.03
CA LEU A 148 8.17 -13.39 -18.20
C LEU A 148 8.98 -13.70 -19.45
N ASP A 149 8.40 -14.47 -20.39
CA ASP A 149 8.95 -14.61 -21.73
C ASP A 149 8.61 -13.38 -22.62
N SER A 150 9.05 -13.41 -23.88
CA SER A 150 8.80 -12.33 -24.84
C SER A 150 7.33 -12.14 -25.25
N LYS A 151 6.46 -13.06 -24.83
CA LYS A 151 5.00 -13.02 -25.05
C LYS A 151 4.22 -12.79 -23.78
N ASP A 152 4.90 -12.37 -22.71
CA ASP A 152 4.33 -12.17 -21.39
C ASP A 152 3.76 -13.45 -20.73
N ASN A 153 4.28 -14.63 -21.05
CA ASN A 153 3.94 -15.86 -20.33
C ASN A 153 4.91 -16.07 -19.16
N ILE A 154 4.40 -16.65 -18.07
CA ILE A 154 5.25 -17.05 -16.93
C ILE A 154 6.14 -18.23 -17.31
N VAL A 155 7.42 -18.08 -17.03
CA VAL A 155 8.44 -19.12 -17.09
C VAL A 155 8.98 -19.39 -15.69
N LYS A 156 8.88 -20.61 -15.22
CA LYS A 156 9.43 -21.07 -13.94
C LYS A 156 10.62 -22.00 -14.18
N VAL A 157 11.70 -21.78 -13.44
CA VAL A 157 12.87 -22.70 -13.45
C VAL A 157 12.51 -24.07 -12.85
N ASP A 158 11.64 -24.08 -11.86
CA ASP A 158 11.11 -25.25 -11.20
C ASP A 158 9.58 -25.14 -11.10
N PRO A 159 8.79 -26.16 -11.47
CA PRO A 159 7.33 -26.10 -11.39
C PRO A 159 6.78 -25.94 -9.96
N ARG A 160 7.59 -26.19 -8.93
CA ARG A 160 7.24 -25.96 -7.52
C ARG A 160 7.25 -24.50 -7.12
N VAL A 161 7.82 -23.59 -7.92
CA VAL A 161 7.80 -22.14 -7.65
C VAL A 161 6.36 -21.65 -7.57
N GLN A 162 6.01 -21.00 -6.47
CA GLN A 162 4.69 -20.42 -6.22
C GLN A 162 4.80 -18.92 -6.03
N ILE A 163 3.81 -18.18 -6.51
CA ILE A 163 3.71 -16.73 -6.39
C ILE A 163 2.69 -16.39 -5.32
N ASN A 164 3.05 -15.41 -4.48
CA ASN A 164 2.14 -14.75 -3.54
C ASN A 164 2.36 -13.24 -3.58
N THR A 165 1.34 -12.50 -3.96
CA THR A 165 1.39 -11.04 -4.12
C THR A 165 0.84 -10.27 -2.93
N SER A 166 0.60 -10.91 -1.77
CA SER A 166 -0.01 -10.28 -0.59
C SER A 166 0.77 -9.07 -0.04
N ALA A 167 2.05 -8.98 -0.38
CA ALA A 167 2.96 -7.89 0.02
C ALA A 167 2.93 -6.65 -0.89
N ILE A 168 2.05 -6.63 -1.91
CA ILE A 168 1.99 -5.56 -2.92
C ILE A 168 0.58 -5.39 -3.50
N ALA A 169 -0.25 -6.43 -3.44
CA ALA A 169 -1.54 -6.45 -4.13
C ALA A 169 -2.56 -5.48 -3.52
N LYS A 170 -2.54 -5.26 -2.19
CA LYS A 170 -3.48 -4.34 -1.55
C LYS A 170 -3.20 -2.89 -1.94
N GLY A 171 -1.91 -2.50 -1.93
CA GLY A 171 -1.51 -1.20 -2.42
C GLY A 171 -1.90 -0.99 -3.87
N TYR A 172 -1.69 -2.00 -4.72
CA TYR A 172 -2.11 -1.88 -6.12
C TYR A 172 -3.63 -1.84 -6.30
N ALA A 173 -4.41 -2.53 -5.48
CA ALA A 173 -5.86 -2.43 -5.50
C ALA A 173 -6.34 -0.99 -5.17
N CYS A 174 -5.67 -0.29 -4.23
CA CYS A 174 -5.93 1.12 -3.97
C CYS A 174 -5.67 1.98 -5.22
N ASP A 175 -4.55 1.75 -5.92
CA ASP A 175 -4.21 2.48 -7.15
C ASP A 175 -5.20 2.19 -8.28
N VAL A 176 -5.68 0.96 -8.41
CA VAL A 176 -6.69 0.57 -9.41
C VAL A 176 -7.99 1.34 -9.21
N ILE A 177 -8.47 1.42 -7.98
CA ILE A 177 -9.68 2.20 -7.68
C ILE A 177 -9.42 3.71 -7.79
N ALA A 178 -8.25 4.20 -7.38
CA ALA A 178 -7.86 5.58 -7.58
C ALA A 178 -7.92 5.96 -9.08
N ASN A 179 -7.34 5.13 -9.95
CA ASN A 179 -7.37 5.32 -11.39
C ASN A 179 -8.82 5.25 -11.96
N LEU A 180 -9.67 4.36 -11.44
CA LEU A 180 -11.08 4.32 -11.80
C LEU A 180 -11.75 5.66 -11.48
N LEU A 181 -11.59 6.17 -10.25
CA LEU A 181 -12.16 7.45 -9.84
C LEU A 181 -11.64 8.61 -10.69
N GLU A 182 -10.34 8.62 -11.00
CA GLU A 182 -9.73 9.62 -11.88
C GLU A 182 -10.27 9.58 -13.31
N SER A 183 -10.63 8.40 -13.83
CA SER A 183 -11.25 8.26 -15.15
C SER A 183 -12.60 8.95 -15.27
N TYR A 184 -13.31 9.12 -14.14
CA TYR A 184 -14.53 9.93 -14.00
C TYR A 184 -14.24 11.42 -13.72
N GLY A 185 -12.96 11.85 -13.73
CA GLY A 185 -12.55 13.23 -13.48
C GLY A 185 -12.59 13.63 -11.99
N ILE A 186 -12.69 12.66 -11.08
CA ILE A 186 -12.72 12.89 -9.62
C ILE A 186 -11.32 13.28 -9.16
N LYS A 187 -11.22 14.37 -8.40
CA LYS A 187 -9.95 14.95 -7.92
C LYS A 187 -9.80 14.90 -6.39
N ASN A 188 -10.86 14.53 -5.68
CA ASN A 188 -10.86 14.48 -4.22
C ASN A 188 -11.36 13.11 -3.79
N TYR A 189 -10.44 12.26 -3.35
CA TYR A 189 -10.76 10.90 -2.90
C TYR A 189 -9.76 10.37 -1.89
N MET A 190 -10.19 9.39 -1.12
CA MET A 190 -9.38 8.48 -0.32
C MET A 190 -9.88 7.07 -0.58
N VAL A 191 -8.97 6.20 -1.02
CA VAL A 191 -9.18 4.76 -1.17
C VAL A 191 -8.33 4.07 -0.11
N GLU A 192 -8.97 3.36 0.81
CA GLU A 192 -8.30 2.57 1.84
C GLU A 192 -8.73 1.11 1.70
N ILE A 193 -7.77 0.19 1.63
CA ILE A 193 -7.98 -1.26 1.55
C ILE A 193 -7.00 -1.95 2.48
N GLY A 194 -7.51 -2.48 3.60
CA GLY A 194 -6.70 -3.23 4.57
C GLY A 194 -5.64 -2.43 5.31
N GLY A 195 -5.72 -1.11 5.27
CA GLY A 195 -4.78 -0.17 5.88
C GLY A 195 -3.85 0.52 4.88
N GLU A 196 -3.77 0.06 3.64
CA GLU A 196 -3.11 0.74 2.53
C GLU A 196 -4.02 1.85 2.01
N VAL A 197 -3.46 3.02 1.70
CA VAL A 197 -4.23 4.23 1.37
C VAL A 197 -3.67 4.91 0.13
N ALA A 198 -4.55 5.20 -0.85
CA ALA A 198 -4.29 6.15 -1.92
C ALA A 198 -5.18 7.39 -1.71
N ALA A 199 -4.57 8.58 -1.59
CA ALA A 199 -5.29 9.82 -1.30
C ALA A 199 -4.95 10.90 -2.32
N LYS A 200 -5.99 11.64 -2.76
CA LYS A 200 -5.85 12.79 -3.65
C LYS A 200 -6.74 13.94 -3.22
N GLY A 201 -6.22 15.16 -3.39
CA GLY A 201 -6.94 16.39 -3.08
C GLY A 201 -7.32 16.50 -1.61
N VAL A 202 -8.55 16.93 -1.33
CA VAL A 202 -9.03 17.26 0.02
C VAL A 202 -10.27 16.47 0.43
N ASN A 203 -10.50 16.38 1.72
CA ASN A 203 -11.71 15.76 2.28
C ASN A 203 -12.90 16.74 2.30
N ASP A 204 -14.04 16.31 2.83
CA ASP A 204 -15.27 17.09 2.96
C ASP A 204 -15.17 18.36 3.82
N LYS A 205 -14.08 18.51 4.59
CA LYS A 205 -13.75 19.71 5.36
C LYS A 205 -12.82 20.67 4.63
N GLY A 206 -12.39 20.31 3.40
CA GLY A 206 -11.49 21.14 2.57
C GLY A 206 -10.03 21.07 3.03
N VAL A 207 -9.62 20.05 3.77
CA VAL A 207 -8.24 19.80 4.22
C VAL A 207 -7.76 18.45 3.71
N CYS A 208 -6.44 18.22 3.70
CA CYS A 208 -5.86 16.92 3.33
C CYS A 208 -6.45 15.79 4.16
N TRP A 209 -6.36 14.58 3.64
CA TRP A 209 -6.84 13.37 4.29
C TRP A 209 -5.99 13.04 5.52
N ARG A 210 -6.65 12.70 6.65
CA ARG A 210 -5.96 12.37 7.89
C ARG A 210 -5.91 10.87 8.08
N ILE A 211 -4.70 10.33 8.14
CA ILE A 211 -4.43 8.90 8.26
C ILE A 211 -3.71 8.66 9.58
N GLU A 212 -4.22 7.72 10.36
CA GLU A 212 -3.65 7.36 11.65
C GLU A 212 -2.62 6.23 11.49
N ILE A 213 -1.41 6.40 12.04
CA ILE A 213 -0.46 5.32 12.26
C ILE A 213 -0.73 4.75 13.65
N SER A 214 -0.94 3.44 13.73
CA SER A 214 -1.13 2.73 15.00
C SER A 214 0.20 2.45 15.68
N LYS A 215 0.22 2.58 17.00
CA LYS A 215 1.35 2.16 17.85
C LYS A 215 1.46 0.63 17.84
N PRO A 216 2.66 0.05 17.65
CA PRO A 216 2.87 -1.38 17.82
C PRO A 216 2.66 -1.74 19.30
N VAL A 217 1.65 -2.54 19.58
CA VAL A 217 1.36 -3.10 20.90
C VAL A 217 1.23 -4.61 20.74
N ASP A 218 1.81 -5.35 21.68
CA ASP A 218 1.63 -6.79 21.75
C ASP A 218 0.22 -7.09 22.27
N ASP A 219 -0.69 -7.27 21.36
CA ASP A 219 -2.07 -7.66 21.62
C ASP A 219 -2.43 -8.89 20.79
N ALA A 220 -2.45 -10.04 21.45
CA ALA A 220 -2.82 -11.32 20.80
C ALA A 220 -4.25 -11.32 20.24
N THR A 221 -5.12 -10.41 20.66
CA THR A 221 -6.49 -10.28 20.13
C THR A 221 -6.57 -9.40 18.89
N GLY A 222 -5.53 -8.56 18.65
CA GLY A 222 -5.50 -7.60 17.56
C GLY A 222 -6.54 -6.47 17.67
N MET A 223 -7.24 -6.36 18.82
CA MET A 223 -8.31 -5.39 19.02
C MET A 223 -7.83 -4.05 19.57
N LEU A 224 -6.71 -4.04 20.30
CA LEU A 224 -6.19 -2.82 20.89
C LEU A 224 -5.49 -1.98 19.81
N ARG A 225 -5.98 -0.75 19.62
CA ARG A 225 -5.38 0.24 18.73
C ARG A 225 -5.03 1.48 19.53
N TYR A 226 -3.73 1.71 19.70
CA TYR A 226 -3.25 2.97 20.27
C TYR A 226 -2.67 3.80 19.13
N ARG A 227 -3.02 5.09 19.14
CA ARG A 227 -2.49 6.04 18.16
C ARG A 227 -1.02 6.30 18.42
N GLN A 228 -0.20 6.16 17.38
CA GLN A 228 1.19 6.61 17.38
C GLN A 228 1.26 8.06 16.92
N THR A 229 0.71 8.34 15.76
CA THR A 229 0.66 9.69 15.16
C THR A 229 -0.46 9.77 14.13
N VAL A 230 -0.76 11.00 13.67
CA VAL A 230 -1.69 11.25 12.56
C VAL A 230 -0.95 11.99 11.46
N LEU A 231 -1.10 11.50 10.24
CA LEU A 231 -0.52 12.10 9.05
C LEU A 231 -1.58 12.80 8.22
N SER A 232 -1.14 13.82 7.50
CA SER A 232 -1.93 14.60 6.56
C SER A 232 -1.45 14.27 5.15
N LEU A 233 -2.28 13.62 4.33
CA LEU A 233 -1.95 13.20 2.97
C LEU A 233 -2.78 13.97 1.95
N CYS A 234 -2.09 14.70 1.06
CA CYS A 234 -2.62 15.25 -0.18
C CYS A 234 -1.78 14.68 -1.33
N ASP A 235 -2.43 14.08 -2.33
CA ASP A 235 -1.77 13.59 -3.56
C ASP A 235 -0.61 12.60 -3.29
N LYS A 236 -0.78 11.73 -2.29
CA LYS A 236 0.20 10.71 -1.89
C LYS A 236 -0.51 9.45 -1.43
N SER A 237 0.24 8.36 -1.48
CA SER A 237 -0.19 7.04 -1.00
C SER A 237 0.64 6.60 0.20
N LEU A 238 0.04 5.73 1.02
CA LEU A 238 0.66 5.22 2.25
C LEU A 238 0.36 3.74 2.42
N ALA A 239 1.36 3.00 2.87
CA ALA A 239 1.18 1.64 3.36
C ALA A 239 1.97 1.41 4.65
N THR A 240 1.51 0.48 5.49
CA THR A 240 2.19 0.12 6.73
C THR A 240 2.27 -1.39 6.89
N SER A 241 3.50 -1.89 6.97
CA SER A 241 3.81 -3.27 7.36
C SER A 241 4.29 -3.31 8.81
N GLY A 242 3.93 -4.37 9.55
CA GLY A 242 4.35 -4.48 10.96
C GLY A 242 4.27 -5.89 11.50
N ASN A 243 5.22 -6.25 12.36
CA ASN A 243 5.38 -7.59 12.95
C ASN A 243 4.61 -7.76 14.28
N TYR A 244 3.80 -6.79 14.69
CA TYR A 244 3.12 -6.78 15.98
C TYR A 244 1.67 -7.30 15.94
N ARG A 245 1.09 -7.46 14.74
CA ARG A 245 -0.30 -7.95 14.59
C ARG A 245 -0.38 -9.42 14.25
N ASN A 246 0.60 -9.95 13.52
CA ASN A 246 0.59 -11.31 13.01
C ASN A 246 1.88 -12.02 13.44
N TYR A 247 1.85 -12.61 14.64
CA TYR A 247 2.95 -13.34 15.24
C TYR A 247 2.41 -14.47 16.13
N TYR A 248 3.26 -15.43 16.44
CA TYR A 248 3.01 -16.39 17.52
C TYR A 248 4.22 -16.51 18.44
N ILE A 249 3.98 -17.03 19.65
CA ILE A 249 5.04 -17.29 20.64
C ILE A 249 5.21 -18.78 20.76
N LYS A 250 6.44 -19.29 20.55
CA LYS A 250 6.81 -20.69 20.74
C LYS A 250 8.07 -20.77 21.56
N ASN A 251 8.04 -21.53 22.68
CA ASN A 251 9.17 -21.67 23.61
C ASN A 251 9.70 -20.31 24.12
N GLY A 252 8.82 -19.35 24.40
CA GLY A 252 9.19 -18.02 24.86
C GLY A 252 9.80 -17.09 23.79
N LYS A 253 9.91 -17.56 22.53
CA LYS A 253 10.41 -16.77 21.41
C LYS A 253 9.27 -16.32 20.50
N LYS A 254 9.26 -15.02 20.14
CA LYS A 254 8.31 -14.42 19.22
C LYS A 254 8.74 -14.68 17.78
N TYR A 255 7.82 -15.14 16.94
CA TYR A 255 8.00 -15.38 15.51
C TYR A 255 7.03 -14.51 14.75
N ALA A 256 7.55 -13.61 13.93
CA ALA A 256 6.77 -12.72 13.09
C ALA A 256 6.50 -13.36 11.72
N HIS A 257 5.44 -12.90 11.05
CA HIS A 257 5.04 -13.43 9.75
C HIS A 257 5.95 -13.01 8.58
N THR A 258 6.79 -12.00 8.77
CA THR A 258 7.78 -11.60 7.76
C THR A 258 8.92 -12.60 7.74
N ILE A 259 9.03 -13.35 6.66
CA ILE A 259 10.10 -14.34 6.44
C ILE A 259 11.20 -13.69 5.62
N ASP A 260 12.45 -13.87 6.03
CA ASP A 260 13.62 -13.53 5.22
C ASP A 260 13.82 -14.60 4.13
N PRO A 261 13.67 -14.30 2.84
CA PRO A 261 13.79 -15.29 1.78
C PRO A 261 15.18 -15.95 1.70
N HIS A 262 16.24 -15.24 2.10
CA HIS A 262 17.61 -15.75 2.04
C HIS A 262 17.89 -16.80 3.12
N SER A 263 17.51 -16.51 4.35
CA SER A 263 17.72 -17.45 5.45
C SER A 263 16.62 -18.51 5.51
N GLY A 264 15.41 -18.20 5.07
CA GLY A 264 14.22 -19.02 5.21
C GLY A 264 13.58 -18.96 6.59
N TYR A 265 14.03 -18.07 7.46
CA TYR A 265 13.54 -17.90 8.84
C TYR A 265 12.77 -16.59 9.03
N PRO A 266 11.86 -16.53 10.02
CA PRO A 266 11.24 -15.28 10.43
C PRO A 266 12.27 -14.20 10.75
N SER A 267 12.07 -13.03 10.16
CA SER A 267 12.95 -11.89 10.35
C SER A 267 12.89 -11.42 11.81
N GLN A 268 14.05 -11.30 12.45
CA GLN A 268 14.22 -10.82 13.83
C GLN A 268 15.00 -9.51 13.81
N LEU A 269 14.45 -8.53 13.10
CA LEU A 269 15.10 -7.24 12.91
C LEU A 269 14.47 -6.20 13.85
N ASP A 270 15.16 -5.10 13.95
CA ASP A 270 14.89 -3.97 14.85
C ASP A 270 13.59 -3.22 14.54
N ILE A 271 13.09 -3.26 13.28
CA ILE A 271 11.88 -2.58 12.88
C ILE A 271 10.65 -3.37 13.32
N LEU A 272 9.80 -2.76 14.14
CA LEU A 272 8.49 -3.29 14.55
C LEU A 272 7.38 -2.90 13.59
N GLY A 273 7.50 -1.73 12.96
CA GLY A 273 6.55 -1.23 11.97
C GLY A 273 7.23 -0.29 10.99
N ALA A 274 6.95 -0.47 9.71
CA ALA A 274 7.42 0.37 8.62
C ALA A 274 6.23 0.99 7.89
N THR A 275 6.07 2.31 8.02
CA THR A 275 5.14 3.08 7.20
C THR A 275 5.92 3.73 6.07
N VAL A 276 5.42 3.58 4.84
CA VAL A 276 6.00 4.17 3.64
C VAL A 276 4.98 5.07 2.98
N ILE A 277 5.41 6.27 2.58
CA ILE A 277 4.66 7.21 1.74
C ILE A 277 5.36 7.28 0.38
N ALA A 278 4.59 7.14 -0.70
CA ALA A 278 5.07 7.19 -2.08
C ALA A 278 4.03 7.86 -3.00
N ASP A 279 4.38 8.01 -4.28
CA ASP A 279 3.46 8.58 -5.29
C ASP A 279 2.33 7.61 -5.64
N ASP A 280 2.57 6.30 -5.57
CA ASP A 280 1.57 5.24 -5.75
C ASP A 280 1.57 4.26 -4.58
N CYS A 281 0.41 3.66 -4.33
CA CYS A 281 0.20 2.80 -3.16
C CYS A 281 0.86 1.42 -3.32
N MET A 282 0.97 0.91 -4.55
CA MET A 282 1.68 -0.33 -4.86
C MET A 282 3.16 -0.24 -4.46
N THR A 283 3.81 0.88 -4.78
CA THR A 283 5.19 1.16 -4.37
C THR A 283 5.30 1.24 -2.85
N ALA A 284 4.39 1.97 -2.19
CA ALA A 284 4.39 2.10 -0.73
C ALA A 284 4.25 0.73 -0.04
N ASP A 285 3.32 -0.13 -0.47
CA ASP A 285 3.04 -1.47 0.10
C ASP A 285 4.25 -2.40 -0.07
N ALA A 286 4.81 -2.47 -1.29
CA ALA A 286 5.97 -3.31 -1.57
C ALA A 286 7.20 -2.91 -0.73
N TYR A 287 7.51 -1.61 -0.63
CA TYR A 287 8.66 -1.16 0.15
C TYR A 287 8.41 -1.24 1.66
N ALA A 288 7.19 -1.04 2.14
CA ALA A 288 6.88 -1.26 3.56
C ALA A 288 7.20 -2.71 3.96
N THR A 289 6.83 -3.69 3.12
CA THR A 289 7.16 -5.11 3.34
C THR A 289 8.66 -5.38 3.18
N ALA A 290 9.30 -4.84 2.14
CA ALA A 290 10.75 -5.00 1.92
C ALA A 290 11.56 -4.52 3.13
N PHE A 291 11.21 -3.36 3.69
CA PHE A 291 11.92 -2.77 4.83
C PHE A 291 11.80 -3.63 6.10
N MET A 292 10.65 -4.27 6.33
CA MET A 292 10.49 -5.24 7.42
C MET A 292 11.42 -6.47 7.29
N ALA A 293 11.81 -6.83 6.07
CA ALA A 293 12.71 -7.96 5.79
C ALA A 293 14.20 -7.55 5.71
N MET A 294 14.49 -6.26 5.54
CA MET A 294 15.85 -5.73 5.34
C MET A 294 16.51 -5.21 6.62
N GLY A 295 15.71 -4.72 7.57
CA GLY A 295 16.17 -4.00 8.76
C GLY A 295 16.51 -2.52 8.46
N MET A 296 16.79 -1.77 9.52
CA MET A 296 16.80 -0.29 9.47
C MET A 296 17.91 0.26 8.56
N GLU A 297 19.16 -0.16 8.75
CA GLU A 297 20.31 0.42 8.04
C GLU A 297 20.15 0.31 6.52
N LYS A 298 19.89 -0.90 6.01
CA LYS A 298 19.70 -1.13 4.57
C LYS A 298 18.46 -0.47 4.03
N SER A 299 17.38 -0.41 4.83
CA SER A 299 16.13 0.25 4.43
C SER A 299 16.33 1.75 4.22
N ILE A 300 17.09 2.41 5.10
CA ILE A 300 17.43 3.83 4.99
C ILE A 300 18.30 4.09 3.74
N GLU A 301 19.28 3.21 3.48
CA GLU A 301 20.14 3.31 2.29
C GLU A 301 19.31 3.27 1.00
N ILE A 302 18.48 2.25 0.84
CA ILE A 302 17.64 2.07 -0.36
C ILE A 302 16.57 3.16 -0.49
N ALA A 303 15.95 3.56 0.62
CA ALA A 303 14.94 4.60 0.58
C ALA A 303 15.47 5.93 0.03
N ARG A 304 16.75 6.25 0.28
CA ARG A 304 17.41 7.47 -0.25
C ARG A 304 17.58 7.45 -1.76
N GLU A 305 17.63 6.28 -2.37
CA GLU A 305 17.79 6.12 -3.83
C GLU A 305 16.47 6.22 -4.59
N ILE A 306 15.33 6.19 -3.88
CA ILE A 306 14.00 6.17 -4.49
C ILE A 306 13.37 7.56 -4.37
N ALA A 307 13.25 8.24 -5.50
CA ALA A 307 12.66 9.57 -5.52
C ALA A 307 11.20 9.55 -5.04
N GLY A 308 10.85 10.50 -4.16
CA GLY A 308 9.48 10.66 -3.65
C GLY A 308 9.05 9.62 -2.61
N LEU A 309 9.94 8.69 -2.22
CA LEU A 309 9.67 7.73 -1.16
C LEU A 309 10.09 8.30 0.19
N HIS A 310 9.16 8.26 1.14
CA HIS A 310 9.40 8.62 2.53
C HIS A 310 9.06 7.44 3.43
N PHE A 311 9.80 7.29 4.54
CA PHE A 311 9.56 6.24 5.52
C PHE A 311 9.41 6.79 6.93
N TYR A 312 8.68 6.03 7.77
CA TYR A 312 8.55 6.23 9.20
C TYR A 312 8.62 4.84 9.87
N PHE A 313 9.72 4.57 10.56
CA PHE A 313 9.96 3.32 11.25
C PHE A 313 9.68 3.46 12.73
N ILE A 314 9.03 2.45 13.30
CA ILE A 314 8.90 2.27 14.74
C ILE A 314 9.75 1.06 15.09
N TYR A 315 10.64 1.23 16.07
CA TYR A 315 11.58 0.19 16.47
C TYR A 315 11.68 0.07 18.00
N GLU A 316 12.22 -1.06 18.48
CA GLU A 316 12.47 -1.30 19.89
C GLU A 316 13.88 -0.82 20.27
N LYS A 317 13.96 0.00 21.31
CA LYS A 317 15.24 0.40 21.91
C LYS A 317 15.73 -0.65 22.90
N GLY A 318 17.01 -0.61 23.25
CA GLY A 318 17.60 -1.58 24.19
C GLY A 318 17.04 -1.57 25.62
N ASP A 319 16.21 -0.57 25.96
CA ASP A 319 15.47 -0.46 27.22
C ASP A 319 14.00 -0.89 27.12
N ASN A 320 13.61 -1.58 26.03
CA ASN A 320 12.26 -1.99 25.67
C ASN A 320 11.30 -0.80 25.43
N SER A 321 11.80 0.43 25.31
CA SER A 321 10.99 1.57 24.86
C SER A 321 10.93 1.63 23.34
N LEU A 322 9.92 2.32 22.81
CA LEU A 322 9.80 2.52 21.36
C LEU A 322 10.63 3.72 20.92
N GLY A 323 11.32 3.54 19.81
CA GLY A 323 11.98 4.59 19.03
C GLY A 323 11.26 4.85 17.72
N VAL A 324 11.53 6.01 17.15
CA VAL A 324 11.06 6.40 15.83
C VAL A 324 12.25 6.90 15.02
N GLU A 325 12.32 6.45 13.76
CA GLU A 325 13.24 6.95 12.75
C GLU A 325 12.43 7.28 11.49
N HIS A 326 12.69 8.40 10.84
CA HIS A 326 11.99 8.77 9.61
C HIS A 326 12.90 9.49 8.61
N SER A 327 12.52 9.44 7.35
CA SER A 327 13.27 10.10 6.28
C SER A 327 13.21 11.62 6.41
N THR A 328 14.25 12.30 5.92
CA THR A 328 14.26 13.76 5.76
C THR A 328 13.06 14.20 4.93
N GLY A 329 12.35 15.22 5.41
CA GLY A 329 11.14 15.75 4.76
C GLY A 329 9.85 14.97 5.08
N PHE A 330 9.93 13.94 5.93
CA PHE A 330 8.70 13.26 6.43
C PHE A 330 7.87 14.18 7.33
N GLU A 331 8.50 15.17 7.96
CA GLU A 331 7.88 16.13 8.88
C GLU A 331 6.70 16.88 8.24
N GLN A 332 6.73 17.09 6.93
CA GLN A 332 5.66 17.76 6.18
C GLN A 332 4.31 17.02 6.26
N PHE A 333 4.33 15.74 6.59
CA PHE A 333 3.12 14.92 6.69
C PHE A 333 2.50 14.91 8.09
N PHE A 334 3.18 15.36 9.13
CA PHE A 334 2.57 15.42 10.46
C PHE A 334 1.43 16.44 10.50
N VAL A 335 0.37 16.08 11.23
CA VAL A 335 -0.70 17.02 11.55
C VAL A 335 -0.23 17.90 12.71
N GLU A 336 -0.24 19.20 12.53
CA GLU A 336 -0.01 20.21 13.59
C GLU A 336 -1.08 20.13 14.70
#